data_540d4e134ef00d0e25a76657440ef4bb
#
_entry.id   540d4e134ef00d0e25a76657440ef4bb
#
_cell.length_a   1.000
_cell.length_b   1.000
_cell.length_c   1.000
_cell.angle_alpha   90.00
_cell.angle_beta   90.00
_cell.angle_gamma   90.00
#
_symmetry.space_group_name_H-M   'P 1'
#
loop_
_entity.id
_entity.type
_entity.pdbx_description
1 polymer ?
#
loop_
_entity_poly.entity_id
_entity_poly.type
_entity_poly.pdbx_seq_one_letter_code
_entity_poly.pdbx_strand_id
1 'polypeptide(L)'
;MHLPDHHGLAGTIVHNPRSNMNNAVGYGDPSRFTNPVALGTDGIGADMLDEFRVGYVRHREHDVTASPETAWAWLATGWDLFPEARTDRVTWTYPVMDPWRLAFSPGVSPTTVEVDGEVVWADGAPTRVDADEIRARAAEAAHDLFRRLEELP
;
A
#
# COMPACT_ATOMS: atom_id res chain seq x y z
N MET A 1 -16.69 4.88 12.19
CA MET A 1 -16.09 5.60 13.33
C MET A 1 -15.86 7.04 12.88
N HIS A 2 -16.54 7.99 13.49
CA HIS A 2 -16.36 9.39 13.15
C HIS A 2 -15.19 9.89 14.01
N LEU A 3 -13.99 9.95 13.43
CA LEU A 3 -12.89 10.62 14.11
C LEU A 3 -13.22 12.11 14.12
N PRO A 4 -13.24 12.75 15.29
CA PRO A 4 -13.38 14.20 15.36
C PRO A 4 -12.21 14.84 14.60
N ASP A 5 -12.44 16.00 14.03
CA ASP A 5 -11.41 16.82 13.41
C ASP A 5 -10.21 16.89 14.37
N HIS A 6 -9.03 16.51 13.89
CA HIS A 6 -7.82 16.36 14.68
C HIS A 6 -7.57 17.58 15.54
N HIS A 7 -7.82 17.44 16.79
CA HIS A 7 -7.73 18.51 17.77
C HIS A 7 -6.28 18.89 18.09
N GLY A 8 -5.58 19.48 17.11
CA GLY A 8 -4.22 19.98 17.29
C GLY A 8 -3.15 18.89 17.45
N LEU A 9 -3.44 17.65 17.06
CA LEU A 9 -2.41 16.60 17.01
C LEU A 9 -1.42 16.92 15.88
N ALA A 10 -0.16 17.05 16.22
CA ALA A 10 0.92 17.11 15.23
C ALA A 10 1.23 15.70 14.73
N GLY A 11 1.57 15.56 13.45
CA GLY A 11 1.97 14.30 12.85
C GLY A 11 1.29 14.04 11.51
N THR A 12 1.66 12.94 10.87
CA THR A 12 1.08 12.48 9.60
C THR A 12 -0.07 11.52 9.87
N ILE A 13 -1.17 11.69 9.13
CA ILE A 13 -2.29 10.77 9.13
C ILE A 13 -2.00 9.67 8.12
N VAL A 14 -1.99 8.42 8.55
CA VAL A 14 -1.84 7.28 7.64
C VAL A 14 -3.22 6.72 7.30
N HIS A 15 -3.60 6.83 6.04
CA HIS A 15 -4.86 6.31 5.50
C HIS A 15 -4.63 4.91 4.92
N ASN A 16 -5.41 3.93 5.36
CA ASN A 16 -5.29 2.52 4.96
C ASN A 16 -6.56 2.08 4.22
N PRO A 17 -6.78 2.49 2.95
CA PRO A 17 -8.08 2.35 2.29
C PRO A 17 -8.54 0.91 2.13
N ARG A 18 -7.65 -0.04 1.78
CA ARG A 18 -8.02 -1.47 1.65
C ARG A 18 -8.40 -2.08 2.98
N SER A 19 -7.60 -1.85 4.01
CA SER A 19 -7.88 -2.36 5.36
C SER A 19 -9.18 -1.79 5.91
N ASN A 20 -9.37 -0.49 5.79
CA ASN A 20 -10.60 0.17 6.25
C ASN A 20 -11.84 -0.39 5.55
N MET A 21 -11.76 -0.64 4.24
CA MET A 21 -12.83 -1.25 3.48
C MET A 21 -13.09 -2.70 3.91
N ASN A 22 -12.05 -3.52 4.03
CA ASN A 22 -12.15 -4.92 4.44
C ASN A 22 -12.76 -5.07 5.84
N ASN A 23 -12.39 -4.19 6.75
CA ASN A 23 -12.87 -4.21 8.14
C ASN A 23 -14.21 -3.49 8.35
N ALA A 24 -14.84 -3.01 7.27
CA ALA A 24 -16.13 -2.32 7.29
C ALA A 24 -16.20 -1.12 8.28
N VAL A 25 -15.07 -0.45 8.52
CA VAL A 25 -15.01 0.70 9.43
C VAL A 25 -15.53 2.01 8.82
N GLY A 26 -15.97 1.97 7.57
CA GLY A 26 -16.47 3.12 6.84
C GLY A 26 -15.36 3.88 6.11
N TYR A 27 -15.75 4.98 5.47
CA TYR A 27 -14.81 5.88 4.80
C TYR A 27 -14.38 7.00 5.75
N GLY A 28 -13.09 7.04 6.06
CA GLY A 28 -12.50 8.17 6.77
C GLY A 28 -11.91 9.11 5.73
N ASP A 29 -12.59 10.21 5.45
CA ASP A 29 -12.15 11.17 4.44
C ASP A 29 -10.82 11.83 4.81
N PRO A 30 -9.72 11.54 4.09
CA PRO A 30 -8.41 12.12 4.42
C PRO A 30 -8.34 13.62 4.17
N SER A 31 -9.17 14.15 3.29
CA SER A 31 -9.19 15.59 2.95
C SER A 31 -9.67 16.49 4.10
N ARG A 32 -10.28 15.89 5.12
CA ARG A 32 -10.72 16.60 6.33
C ARG A 32 -9.56 17.03 7.24
N PHE A 33 -8.39 16.45 7.07
CA PHE A 33 -7.25 16.73 7.92
C PHE A 33 -6.39 17.84 7.31
N THR A 34 -5.91 18.73 8.16
CA THR A 34 -4.87 19.71 7.80
C THR A 34 -3.46 19.15 7.92
N ASN A 35 -3.35 17.96 8.51
CA ASN A 35 -2.10 17.23 8.64
C ASN A 35 -1.67 16.66 7.27
N PRO A 36 -0.38 16.42 7.05
CA PRO A 36 0.06 15.59 5.95
C PRO A 36 -0.64 14.23 6.00
N VAL A 37 -1.06 13.74 4.84
CA VAL A 37 -1.67 12.42 4.71
C VAL A 37 -0.72 11.51 3.94
N ALA A 38 -0.50 10.30 4.44
CA ALA A 38 0.19 9.22 3.75
C ALA A 38 -0.73 8.01 3.55
N LEU A 39 -0.39 7.13 2.63
CA LEU A 39 -1.03 5.82 2.49
C LEU A 39 -0.27 4.76 3.30
N GLY A 40 -1.00 3.77 3.77
CA GLY A 40 -0.46 2.59 4.43
C GLY A 40 -1.27 1.35 4.11
N THR A 41 -0.68 0.18 4.28
CA THR A 41 -1.33 -1.11 3.99
C THR A 41 -2.02 -1.73 5.19
N ASP A 42 -1.72 -1.24 6.40
CA ASP A 42 -2.10 -1.94 7.64
C ASP A 42 -1.61 -3.41 7.58
N GLY A 43 -2.36 -4.36 8.09
CA GLY A 43 -2.05 -5.79 8.02
C GLY A 43 -2.44 -6.49 6.70
N ILE A 44 -2.84 -5.77 5.66
CA ILE A 44 -3.34 -6.35 4.41
C ILE A 44 -2.36 -6.14 3.26
N GLY A 45 -1.45 -7.08 3.08
CA GLY A 45 -0.51 -7.07 1.95
C GLY A 45 0.51 -5.93 2.03
N ALA A 46 1.22 -5.70 0.94
CA ALA A 46 2.30 -4.70 0.85
C ALA A 46 2.30 -3.92 -0.48
N ASP A 47 1.25 -4.01 -1.29
CA ASP A 47 1.18 -3.34 -2.59
C ASP A 47 0.67 -1.91 -2.43
N MET A 48 1.60 -0.96 -2.45
CA MET A 48 1.29 0.47 -2.31
C MET A 48 0.63 1.07 -3.55
N LEU A 49 0.77 0.46 -4.74
CA LEU A 49 0.01 0.90 -5.92
C LEU A 49 -1.46 0.51 -5.80
N ASP A 50 -1.77 -0.63 -5.19
CA ASP A 50 -3.15 -0.99 -4.91
C ASP A 50 -3.76 -0.09 -3.83
N GLU A 51 -2.99 0.32 -2.81
CA GLU A 51 -3.46 1.33 -1.85
C GLU A 51 -3.76 2.65 -2.55
N PHE A 52 -2.89 3.09 -3.46
CA PHE A 52 -3.12 4.29 -4.27
C PHE A 52 -4.41 4.19 -5.08
N ARG A 53 -4.62 3.07 -5.80
CA ARG A 53 -5.83 2.86 -6.62
C ARG A 53 -7.10 2.86 -5.78
N VAL A 54 -7.12 2.09 -4.71
CA VAL A 54 -8.27 2.01 -3.81
C VAL A 54 -8.49 3.33 -3.09
N GLY A 55 -7.43 3.99 -2.65
CA GLY A 55 -7.48 5.33 -2.06
C GLY A 55 -8.14 6.34 -2.99
N TYR A 56 -7.70 6.38 -4.26
CA TYR A 56 -8.32 7.22 -5.27
C TYR A 56 -9.80 6.88 -5.50
N VAL A 57 -10.13 5.60 -5.73
CA VAL A 57 -11.50 5.19 -6.03
C VAL A 57 -12.45 5.54 -4.88
N ARG A 58 -12.05 5.23 -3.65
CA ARG A 58 -12.85 5.55 -2.46
C ARG A 58 -13.02 7.06 -2.26
N HIS A 59 -11.97 7.84 -2.52
CA HIS A 59 -12.05 9.29 -2.46
C HIS A 59 -12.96 9.85 -3.56
N ARG A 60 -12.84 9.33 -4.78
CA ARG A 60 -13.66 9.73 -5.93
C ARG A 60 -15.15 9.42 -5.75
N GLU A 61 -15.49 8.32 -5.10
CA GLU A 61 -16.90 8.01 -4.74
C GLU A 61 -17.48 9.03 -3.76
N HIS A 62 -16.65 9.58 -2.88
CA HIS A 62 -17.05 10.56 -1.88
C HIS A 62 -17.04 11.98 -2.44
N ASP A 63 -16.02 12.34 -3.20
CA ASP A 63 -15.85 13.64 -3.85
C ASP A 63 -15.65 13.47 -5.35
N VAL A 64 -16.67 13.79 -6.13
CA VAL A 64 -16.66 13.70 -7.59
C VAL A 64 -15.66 14.63 -8.28
N THR A 65 -15.05 15.56 -7.55
CA THR A 65 -13.99 16.44 -8.06
C THR A 65 -12.60 15.89 -7.81
N ALA A 66 -12.45 14.84 -6.95
CA ALA A 66 -11.18 14.25 -6.65
C ALA A 66 -10.47 13.70 -7.89
N SER A 67 -9.16 13.84 -7.93
CA SER A 67 -8.33 13.35 -9.02
C SER A 67 -7.29 12.34 -8.52
N PRO A 68 -6.72 11.50 -9.41
CA PRO A 68 -5.66 10.57 -9.02
C PRO A 68 -4.44 11.25 -8.41
N GLU A 69 -4.15 12.50 -8.78
CA GLU A 69 -3.03 13.27 -8.22
C GLU A 69 -3.16 13.47 -6.71
N THR A 70 -4.39 13.58 -6.19
CA THR A 70 -4.62 13.69 -4.75
C THR A 70 -4.14 12.43 -4.02
N ALA A 71 -4.57 11.25 -4.47
CA ALA A 71 -4.13 9.98 -3.87
C ALA A 71 -2.65 9.71 -4.12
N TRP A 72 -2.11 10.19 -5.25
CA TRP A 72 -0.69 10.11 -5.54
C TRP A 72 0.14 10.97 -4.57
N ALA A 73 -0.35 12.16 -4.22
CA ALA A 73 0.30 13.00 -3.21
C ALA A 73 0.32 12.30 -1.84
N TRP A 74 -0.75 11.58 -1.47
CA TRP A 74 -0.75 10.77 -0.24
C TRP A 74 0.29 9.64 -0.29
N LEU A 75 0.43 8.97 -1.43
CA LEU A 75 1.48 7.96 -1.62
C LEU A 75 2.88 8.58 -1.48
N ALA A 76 3.10 9.73 -2.14
CA ALA A 76 4.38 10.42 -2.11
C ALA A 76 4.78 10.91 -0.70
N THR A 77 3.83 11.29 0.13
CA THR A 77 4.08 11.70 1.53
C THR A 77 4.75 10.58 2.34
N GLY A 78 4.55 9.32 1.97
CA GLY A 78 5.23 8.19 2.62
C GLY A 78 6.76 8.29 2.57
N TRP A 79 7.32 8.84 1.50
CA TRP A 79 8.78 9.06 1.36
C TRP A 79 9.34 10.07 2.37
N ASP A 80 8.51 11.00 2.84
CA ASP A 80 8.92 11.98 3.83
C ASP A 80 8.96 11.40 5.25
N LEU A 81 8.21 10.31 5.48
CA LEU A 81 8.21 9.59 6.75
C LEU A 81 9.46 8.72 6.93
N PHE A 82 10.04 8.27 5.84
CA PHE A 82 11.19 7.35 5.83
C PHE A 82 12.31 7.91 4.94
N PRO A 83 13.04 8.94 5.41
CA PRO A 83 14.11 9.55 4.64
C PRO A 83 15.19 8.56 4.19
N GLU A 84 15.39 7.49 4.94
CA GLU A 84 16.35 6.42 4.64
C GLU A 84 15.99 5.70 3.34
N ALA A 85 14.70 5.54 3.05
CA ALA A 85 14.23 4.87 1.84
C ALA A 85 14.35 5.71 0.56
N ARG A 86 14.83 6.95 0.65
CA ARG A 86 14.98 7.85 -0.53
C ARG A 86 16.02 7.36 -1.54
N THR A 87 16.93 6.50 -1.13
CA THR A 87 17.93 5.89 -2.00
C THR A 87 17.42 4.64 -2.69
N ASP A 88 16.32 4.06 -2.19
CA ASP A 88 15.71 2.88 -2.77
C ASP A 88 15.10 3.19 -4.14
N ARG A 89 15.15 2.24 -5.03
CA ARG A 89 14.67 2.41 -6.41
C ARG A 89 13.80 1.25 -6.83
N VAL A 90 12.72 1.59 -7.52
CA VAL A 90 11.86 0.60 -8.18
C VAL A 90 11.79 0.95 -9.66
N THR A 91 12.19 0.00 -10.50
CA THR A 91 11.97 0.08 -11.94
C THR A 91 10.71 -0.70 -12.27
N TRP A 92 9.82 -0.09 -13.03
CA TRP A 92 8.52 -0.66 -13.35
C TRP A 92 8.46 -1.12 -14.80
N THR A 93 7.56 -2.06 -15.09
CA THR A 93 7.20 -2.44 -16.47
C THR A 93 6.64 -1.28 -17.28
N TYR A 94 6.31 -0.19 -16.61
CA TYR A 94 5.74 1.01 -17.19
C TYR A 94 6.72 2.18 -17.11
N PRO A 95 7.08 2.80 -18.24
CA PRO A 95 8.19 3.77 -18.27
C PRO A 95 7.84 5.16 -17.70
N VAL A 96 6.56 5.45 -17.48
CA VAL A 96 6.12 6.78 -17.01
C VAL A 96 5.15 6.63 -15.85
N MET A 97 5.55 7.15 -14.69
CA MET A 97 4.73 7.19 -13.48
C MET A 97 3.74 8.35 -13.55
N ASP A 98 2.67 8.17 -14.31
CA ASP A 98 1.57 9.11 -14.45
C ASP A 98 0.39 8.65 -13.58
N PRO A 99 -0.04 9.45 -12.58
CA PRO A 99 -1.13 9.07 -11.66
C PRO A 99 -2.43 8.67 -12.37
N TRP A 100 -2.82 9.37 -13.43
CA TRP A 100 -4.03 9.03 -14.19
C TRP A 100 -3.94 7.67 -14.84
N ARG A 101 -2.81 7.38 -15.41
CA ARG A 101 -2.58 6.12 -16.09
C ARG A 101 -2.46 4.96 -15.11
N LEU A 102 -1.74 5.16 -14.01
CA LEU A 102 -1.59 4.15 -12.97
C LEU A 102 -2.90 3.82 -12.25
N ALA A 103 -3.79 4.80 -12.09
CA ALA A 103 -5.12 4.57 -11.51
C ALA A 103 -5.97 3.60 -12.33
N PHE A 104 -5.78 3.55 -13.66
CA PHE A 104 -6.63 2.79 -14.57
C PHE A 104 -5.90 1.68 -15.36
N SER A 105 -4.58 1.53 -15.19
CA SER A 105 -3.80 0.52 -15.92
C SER A 105 -3.46 -0.65 -14.99
N PRO A 106 -4.10 -1.82 -15.15
CA PRO A 106 -3.72 -3.03 -14.43
C PRO A 106 -2.37 -3.56 -14.93
N GLY A 107 -1.72 -4.39 -14.12
CA GLY A 107 -0.53 -5.14 -14.55
C GLY A 107 0.78 -4.34 -14.51
N VAL A 108 0.79 -3.16 -13.90
CA VAL A 108 2.05 -2.48 -13.58
C VAL A 108 2.72 -3.25 -12.45
N SER A 109 3.93 -3.75 -12.71
CA SER A 109 4.71 -4.52 -11.75
C SER A 109 6.18 -4.08 -11.73
N PRO A 110 6.89 -4.28 -10.64
CA PRO A 110 8.32 -3.99 -10.59
C PRO A 110 9.09 -4.98 -11.47
N THR A 111 10.03 -4.48 -12.25
CA THR A 111 11.04 -5.29 -12.95
C THR A 111 12.29 -5.44 -12.11
N THR A 112 12.64 -4.40 -11.35
CA THR A 112 13.78 -4.42 -10.43
C THR A 112 13.43 -3.60 -9.20
N VAL A 113 13.83 -4.10 -8.02
CA VAL A 113 13.80 -3.35 -6.75
C VAL A 113 15.21 -3.34 -6.17
N GLU A 114 15.68 -2.15 -5.83
CA GLU A 114 16.97 -1.90 -5.20
C GLU A 114 16.75 -1.24 -3.85
N VAL A 115 17.36 -1.81 -2.81
CA VAL A 115 17.34 -1.29 -1.43
C VAL A 115 18.78 -1.11 -0.97
N ASP A 116 19.14 0.07 -0.52
CA ASP A 116 20.51 0.44 -0.11
C ASP A 116 21.57 0.09 -1.17
N GLY A 117 21.26 0.27 -2.44
CA GLY A 117 22.16 -0.03 -3.56
C GLY A 117 22.26 -1.52 -3.91
N GLU A 118 21.50 -2.40 -3.26
CA GLU A 118 21.44 -3.82 -3.57
C GLU A 118 20.15 -4.22 -4.27
N VAL A 119 20.25 -4.96 -5.36
CA VAL A 119 19.08 -5.50 -6.06
C VAL A 119 18.49 -6.65 -5.25
N VAL A 120 17.30 -6.44 -4.71
CA VAL A 120 16.57 -7.43 -3.88
C VAL A 120 15.47 -8.16 -4.64
N TRP A 121 15.08 -7.63 -5.81
CA TRP A 121 14.10 -8.23 -6.73
C TRP A 121 14.52 -7.98 -8.17
N ALA A 122 14.55 -9.03 -8.99
CA ALA A 122 14.78 -8.96 -10.43
C ALA A 122 14.16 -10.17 -11.12
N ASP A 123 13.84 -10.04 -12.41
CA ASP A 123 13.31 -11.13 -13.25
C ASP A 123 12.10 -11.88 -12.65
N GLY A 124 11.28 -11.15 -11.90
CA GLY A 124 10.07 -11.71 -11.30
C GLY A 124 10.29 -12.52 -10.01
N ALA A 125 11.49 -12.45 -9.42
CA ALA A 125 11.84 -13.20 -8.20
C ALA A 125 12.70 -12.37 -7.24
N PRO A 126 12.65 -12.65 -5.92
CA PRO A 126 13.62 -12.13 -4.98
C PRO A 126 15.02 -12.71 -5.24
N THR A 127 16.04 -11.86 -5.08
CA THR A 127 17.42 -12.24 -5.40
C THR A 127 18.19 -12.85 -4.20
N ARG A 128 17.66 -12.69 -2.99
CA ARG A 128 18.34 -13.04 -1.73
C ARG A 128 17.81 -14.28 -1.06
N VAL A 129 16.69 -14.82 -1.51
CA VAL A 129 16.00 -15.96 -0.90
C VAL A 129 15.44 -16.88 -1.97
N ASP A 130 15.31 -18.16 -1.66
CA ASP A 130 14.57 -19.11 -2.47
C ASP A 130 13.06 -18.91 -2.23
N ALA A 131 12.40 -18.28 -3.18
CA ALA A 131 10.98 -17.96 -3.08
C ALA A 131 10.11 -19.23 -3.06
N ASP A 132 10.52 -20.29 -3.75
CA ASP A 132 9.73 -21.52 -3.85
C ASP A 132 9.84 -22.32 -2.55
N GLU A 133 11.03 -22.36 -1.93
CA GLU A 133 11.19 -22.93 -0.59
C GLU A 133 10.32 -22.19 0.43
N ILE A 134 10.35 -20.84 0.42
CA ILE A 134 9.55 -20.03 1.35
C ILE A 134 8.04 -20.26 1.14
N ARG A 135 7.58 -20.32 -0.11
CA ARG A 135 6.18 -20.60 -0.41
C ARG A 135 5.76 -22.00 0.04
N ALA A 136 6.58 -23.00 -0.17
CA ALA A 136 6.32 -24.35 0.28
C ALA A 136 6.19 -24.42 1.82
N ARG A 137 7.13 -23.83 2.54
CA ARG A 137 7.08 -23.76 4.01
C ARG A 137 5.88 -22.97 4.53
N ALA A 138 5.53 -21.86 3.87
CA ALA A 138 4.36 -21.06 4.23
C ALA A 138 3.05 -21.85 4.00
N ALA A 139 2.95 -22.60 2.91
CA ALA A 139 1.77 -23.44 2.64
C ALA A 139 1.62 -24.55 3.68
N GLU A 140 2.71 -25.21 4.09
CA GLU A 140 2.71 -26.21 5.15
C GLU A 140 2.26 -25.61 6.49
N ALA A 141 2.83 -24.46 6.87
CA ALA A 141 2.46 -23.76 8.10
C ALA A 141 0.99 -23.29 8.10
N ALA A 142 0.51 -22.82 6.93
CA ALA A 142 -0.90 -22.44 6.79
C ALA A 142 -1.84 -23.65 6.93
N HIS A 143 -1.48 -24.78 6.32
CA HIS A 143 -2.25 -26.02 6.45
C HIS A 143 -2.38 -26.43 7.95
N ASP A 144 -1.27 -26.43 8.66
CA ASP A 144 -1.26 -26.75 10.08
C ASP A 144 -2.06 -25.76 10.93
N LEU A 145 -2.00 -24.47 10.60
CA LEU A 145 -2.79 -23.44 11.28
C LEU A 145 -4.29 -23.68 11.08
N PHE A 146 -4.74 -23.89 9.83
CA PHE A 146 -6.16 -24.10 9.54
C PHE A 146 -6.68 -25.38 10.17
N ARG A 147 -5.93 -26.48 10.14
CA ARG A 147 -6.29 -27.73 10.84
C ARG A 147 -6.49 -27.50 12.34
N ARG A 148 -5.60 -26.72 12.97
CA ARG A 148 -5.73 -26.39 14.42
C ARG A 148 -6.92 -25.46 14.69
N LEU A 149 -7.29 -24.59 13.77
CA LEU A 149 -8.48 -23.74 13.90
C LEU A 149 -9.78 -24.54 13.82
N GLU A 150 -9.83 -25.58 12.96
CA GLU A 150 -10.98 -26.50 12.88
C GLU A 150 -11.17 -27.35 14.14
N GLU A 151 -10.13 -27.59 14.91
CA GLU A 151 -10.15 -28.33 16.17
C GLU A 151 -10.59 -27.47 17.38
N LEU A 152 -10.78 -26.16 17.20
CA LEU A 152 -11.26 -25.28 18.25
C LEU A 152 -12.76 -25.50 18.53
N PRO A 153 -13.19 -25.50 19.80
CA PRO A 153 -14.57 -25.71 20.15
C PRO A 153 -15.50 -24.57 19.76
#